data_f635e47abd64858d4c3ec84b704155d4
#
_entry.id   f635e47abd64858d4c3ec84b704155d4
#
_cell.length_a   1.000
_cell.length_b   1.000
_cell.length_c   1.000
_cell.angle_alpha   90.00
_cell.angle_beta   90.00
_cell.angle_gamma   90.00
#
_symmetry.space_group_name_H-M   'P 1'
#
loop_
_entity.id
_entity.type
_entity.pdbx_description
1 polymer ?
#
loop_
_entity_poly.entity_id
_entity_poly.type
_entity_poly.pdbx_seq_one_letter_code
_entity_poly.pdbx_strand_id
1 'polypeptide(L)'
;TALTTAVAFGSLVVSGILPIITFGWMMMMGVATALIVAFTLFPSVMKSLKVDDTQLSGGLRLNLTAALANITDALKGRVLIIYILVLVFSLVGLTRLRVENSFIDYFRQSTEIYQGMSLFDDKLGGTLSFDVVVDLPDTEDGFDGGFEDDFGGFDDGFEDFSDGPTDNNAYWFTAPKMDQVKAIHEFLDADPQTGKVLSFGAVIQLAEKLNANQPIDGLLWALLYSRIPETLKETVLNPFVSIEENQLRYNVRVIESAEDLNRNELLRRIETGVEE
;
A
#
# COMPACT_ATOMS: atom_id res chain seq x y z
N THR A 1 -23.75 -23.04 17.82
CA THR A 1 -22.50 -23.16 17.01
C THR A 1 -22.69 -22.61 15.61
N ALA A 2 -23.66 -23.12 14.77
CA ALA A 2 -23.82 -22.65 13.39
C ALA A 2 -24.08 -21.13 13.29
N LEU A 3 -24.89 -20.55 14.17
CA LEU A 3 -25.15 -19.12 14.22
C LEU A 3 -23.86 -18.31 14.55
N THR A 4 -23.08 -18.75 15.53
CA THR A 4 -21.84 -18.11 15.93
C THR A 4 -20.79 -18.17 14.82
N THR A 5 -20.73 -19.30 14.10
CA THR A 5 -19.85 -19.48 12.95
C THR A 5 -20.27 -18.58 11.79
N ALA A 6 -21.58 -18.46 11.50
CA ALA A 6 -22.09 -17.56 10.49
C ALA A 6 -21.77 -16.07 10.80
N VAL A 7 -21.89 -15.68 12.08
CA VAL A 7 -21.51 -14.32 12.52
C VAL A 7 -20.00 -14.09 12.38
N ALA A 8 -19.18 -15.10 12.73
CA ALA A 8 -17.72 -15.00 12.57
C ALA A 8 -17.32 -14.79 11.10
N PHE A 9 -17.88 -15.54 10.16
CA PHE A 9 -17.64 -15.33 8.73
C PHE A 9 -18.27 -14.04 8.20
N GLY A 10 -19.42 -13.63 8.77
CA GLY A 10 -20.08 -12.36 8.47
C GLY A 10 -19.21 -11.16 8.83
N SER A 11 -18.38 -11.25 9.87
CA SER A 11 -17.46 -10.16 10.22
C SER A 11 -16.39 -9.89 9.16
N LEU A 12 -16.04 -10.91 8.34
CA LEU A 12 -15.10 -10.74 7.25
C LEU A 12 -15.65 -9.87 6.10
N VAL A 13 -16.97 -9.78 5.98
CA VAL A 13 -17.63 -8.95 4.95
C VAL A 13 -17.33 -7.46 5.14
N VAL A 14 -16.95 -7.04 6.34
CA VAL A 14 -16.65 -5.64 6.69
C VAL A 14 -15.17 -5.29 6.45
N SER A 15 -14.32 -6.25 6.03
CA SER A 15 -12.86 -6.06 5.94
C SER A 15 -12.38 -5.07 4.87
N GLY A 16 -13.25 -4.67 3.91
CA GLY A 16 -12.85 -3.77 2.80
C GLY A 16 -12.02 -4.45 1.69
N ILE A 17 -11.58 -5.71 1.86
CA ILE A 17 -10.75 -6.45 0.89
C ILE A 17 -11.64 -7.41 0.12
N LEU A 18 -11.79 -7.22 -1.18
CA LEU A 18 -12.73 -7.97 -2.04
C LEU A 18 -12.62 -9.51 -1.92
N PRO A 19 -11.44 -10.14 -1.95
CA PRO A 19 -11.31 -11.58 -1.77
C PRO A 19 -11.81 -12.07 -0.41
N ILE A 20 -11.57 -11.30 0.66
CA ILE A 20 -12.00 -11.65 2.03
C ILE A 20 -13.52 -11.52 2.16
N ILE A 21 -14.10 -10.49 1.57
CA ILE A 21 -15.57 -10.30 1.51
C ILE A 21 -16.23 -11.47 0.80
N THR A 22 -15.71 -11.86 -0.36
CA THR A 22 -16.24 -12.99 -1.16
C THR A 22 -16.13 -14.31 -0.39
N PHE A 23 -15.00 -14.53 0.28
CA PHE A 23 -14.78 -15.69 1.14
C PHE A 23 -15.78 -15.72 2.31
N GLY A 24 -15.98 -14.58 2.98
CA GLY A 24 -16.94 -14.43 4.07
C GLY A 24 -18.38 -14.81 3.66
N TRP A 25 -18.83 -14.32 2.51
CA TRP A 25 -20.14 -14.65 1.93
C TRP A 25 -20.29 -16.12 1.58
N MET A 26 -19.30 -16.70 0.90
CA MET A 26 -19.33 -18.13 0.52
C MET A 26 -19.40 -19.03 1.76
N MET A 27 -18.59 -18.74 2.78
CA MET A 27 -18.58 -19.53 4.01
C MET A 27 -19.88 -19.37 4.80
N MET A 28 -20.46 -18.19 4.87
CA MET A 28 -21.74 -17.93 5.51
C MET A 28 -22.87 -18.71 4.82
N MET A 29 -22.94 -18.69 3.51
CA MET A 29 -23.90 -19.50 2.73
C MET A 29 -23.68 -20.99 2.93
N GLY A 30 -22.43 -21.45 2.99
CA GLY A 30 -22.08 -22.85 3.25
C GLY A 30 -22.60 -23.32 4.61
N VAL A 31 -22.39 -22.52 5.65
CA VAL A 31 -22.88 -22.82 7.02
C VAL A 31 -24.42 -22.82 7.06
N ALA A 32 -25.09 -21.87 6.41
CA ALA A 32 -26.53 -21.81 6.32
C ALA A 32 -27.12 -23.04 5.61
N THR A 33 -26.53 -23.43 4.48
CA THR A 33 -26.92 -24.62 3.73
C THR A 33 -26.72 -25.89 4.55
N ALA A 34 -25.58 -26.04 5.22
CA ALA A 34 -25.29 -27.16 6.09
C ALA A 34 -26.32 -27.26 7.25
N LEU A 35 -26.70 -26.11 7.82
CA LEU A 35 -27.73 -26.06 8.85
C LEU A 35 -29.09 -26.58 8.32
N ILE A 36 -29.53 -26.07 7.16
CA ILE A 36 -30.80 -26.48 6.54
C ILE A 36 -30.78 -27.98 6.25
N VAL A 37 -29.70 -28.49 5.66
CA VAL A 37 -29.54 -29.91 5.36
C VAL A 37 -29.56 -30.75 6.63
N ALA A 38 -28.87 -30.33 7.69
CA ALA A 38 -28.84 -31.03 8.95
C ALA A 38 -30.24 -31.11 9.57
N PHE A 39 -31.01 -30.02 9.57
CA PHE A 39 -32.36 -30.00 10.14
C PHE A 39 -33.42 -30.72 9.29
N THR A 40 -33.21 -30.86 7.99
CA THR A 40 -34.17 -31.55 7.10
C THR A 40 -33.82 -33.02 6.90
N LEU A 41 -32.55 -33.29 6.60
CA LEU A 41 -32.09 -34.63 6.24
C LEU A 41 -31.94 -35.53 7.45
N PHE A 42 -31.41 -35.04 8.58
CA PHE A 42 -31.17 -35.84 9.76
C PHE A 42 -32.49 -36.42 10.35
N PRO A 43 -33.56 -35.63 10.59
CA PRO A 43 -34.83 -36.17 11.06
C PRO A 43 -35.50 -37.14 10.05
N SER A 44 -35.38 -36.86 8.74
CA SER A 44 -35.92 -37.73 7.70
C SER A 44 -35.26 -39.10 7.68
N VAL A 45 -33.92 -39.12 7.79
CA VAL A 45 -33.14 -40.37 7.84
C VAL A 45 -33.46 -41.14 9.13
N MET A 46 -33.51 -40.47 10.27
CA MET A 46 -33.84 -41.09 11.55
C MET A 46 -35.24 -41.69 11.55
N LYS A 47 -36.21 -41.04 10.91
CA LYS A 47 -37.58 -41.58 10.76
C LYS A 47 -37.64 -42.80 9.82
N SER A 48 -36.74 -42.85 8.82
CA SER A 48 -36.65 -43.96 7.86
C SER A 48 -35.91 -45.17 8.44
N LEU A 49 -34.99 -44.97 9.36
CA LEU A 49 -34.32 -46.03 10.10
C LEU A 49 -35.22 -46.48 11.25
N LYS A 50 -35.82 -47.66 11.14
CA LYS A 50 -36.46 -48.36 12.26
C LYS A 50 -35.33 -48.73 13.24
N VAL A 51 -35.06 -47.90 14.22
CA VAL A 51 -34.18 -48.25 15.32
C VAL A 51 -34.96 -49.17 16.21
N ASP A 52 -34.61 -50.46 16.17
CA ASP A 52 -35.08 -51.44 17.14
C ASP A 52 -34.55 -51.01 18.52
N ASP A 53 -35.44 -51.03 19.52
CA ASP A 53 -35.18 -50.61 20.91
C ASP A 53 -34.26 -51.60 21.66
N THR A 54 -33.19 -52.06 21.00
CA THR A 54 -32.12 -52.79 21.64
C THR A 54 -31.29 -51.84 22.46
N GLN A 55 -31.44 -51.94 23.75
CA GLN A 55 -30.68 -51.28 24.80
C GLN A 55 -29.20 -51.23 24.44
N LEU A 56 -28.72 -50.09 23.97
CA LEU A 56 -27.29 -49.76 23.85
C LEU A 56 -26.69 -49.60 25.25
N SER A 57 -26.68 -50.72 25.98
CA SER A 57 -26.01 -50.85 27.27
C SER A 57 -24.59 -51.36 26.99
N GLY A 58 -23.61 -50.49 26.91
CA GLY A 58 -22.22 -50.91 26.80
C GLY A 58 -21.26 -50.03 26.00
N GLY A 59 -21.69 -48.88 25.50
CA GLY A 59 -20.74 -47.91 24.91
C GLY A 59 -19.90 -47.25 25.99
N LEU A 60 -18.62 -47.07 25.71
CA LEU A 60 -17.65 -46.28 26.50
C LEU A 60 -18.29 -44.91 26.77
N ARG A 61 -19.05 -44.80 27.88
CA ARG A 61 -19.56 -43.49 28.33
C ARG A 61 -18.35 -42.70 28.84
N LEU A 62 -17.69 -42.00 27.96
CA LEU A 62 -16.84 -40.92 28.38
C LEU A 62 -17.73 -39.91 29.13
N ASN A 63 -17.75 -40.02 30.45
CA ASN A 63 -18.52 -39.13 31.34
C ASN A 63 -17.91 -37.69 31.33
N LEU A 64 -17.36 -37.28 30.18
CA LEU A 64 -16.79 -35.95 29.98
C LEU A 64 -17.82 -34.86 30.23
N THR A 65 -19.05 -35.04 29.75
CA THR A 65 -20.15 -34.10 29.99
C THR A 65 -20.57 -34.08 31.47
N ALA A 66 -20.62 -35.24 32.14
CA ALA A 66 -20.92 -35.30 33.57
C ALA A 66 -19.76 -34.75 34.42
N ALA A 67 -18.51 -35.01 34.03
CA ALA A 67 -17.34 -34.41 34.68
C ALA A 67 -17.32 -32.89 34.52
N LEU A 68 -17.58 -32.36 33.32
CA LEU A 68 -17.68 -30.92 33.07
C LEU A 68 -18.85 -30.27 33.82
N ALA A 69 -20.04 -30.96 33.88
CA ALA A 69 -21.17 -30.47 34.65
C ALA A 69 -20.84 -30.39 36.13
N ASN A 70 -20.21 -31.43 36.70
CA ASN A 70 -19.80 -31.46 38.12
C ASN A 70 -18.73 -30.38 38.44
N ILE A 71 -17.79 -30.16 37.53
CA ILE A 71 -16.79 -29.09 37.67
C ILE A 71 -17.46 -27.70 37.63
N THR A 72 -18.38 -27.50 36.72
CA THR A 72 -19.13 -26.24 36.60
C THR A 72 -20.00 -26.00 37.85
N ASP A 73 -20.63 -27.04 38.35
CA ASP A 73 -21.49 -26.98 39.55
C ASP A 73 -20.67 -26.75 40.84
N ALA A 74 -19.49 -27.36 40.93
CA ALA A 74 -18.59 -27.19 42.07
C ALA A 74 -17.96 -25.78 42.10
N LEU A 75 -17.67 -25.21 40.94
CA LEU A 75 -17.04 -23.91 40.80
C LEU A 75 -18.03 -22.73 40.71
N LYS A 76 -19.33 -23.01 40.43
CA LYS A 76 -20.43 -21.99 40.40
C LYS A 76 -19.96 -20.57 39.95
N GLY A 77 -20.02 -19.59 40.85
CA GLY A 77 -19.66 -18.22 40.57
C GLY A 77 -18.18 -17.97 40.21
N ARG A 78 -17.27 -18.88 40.59
CA ARG A 78 -15.84 -18.73 40.23
C ARG A 78 -15.61 -18.90 38.73
N VAL A 79 -16.40 -19.75 38.06
CA VAL A 79 -16.34 -19.89 36.60
C VAL A 79 -16.70 -18.58 35.92
N LEU A 80 -17.74 -17.90 36.39
CA LEU A 80 -18.16 -16.61 35.88
C LEU A 80 -17.08 -15.54 36.05
N ILE A 81 -16.42 -15.50 37.22
CA ILE A 81 -15.32 -14.58 37.48
C ILE A 81 -14.15 -14.84 36.55
N ILE A 82 -13.80 -16.12 36.30
CA ILE A 82 -12.74 -16.50 35.34
C ILE A 82 -13.09 -16.04 33.94
N TYR A 83 -14.34 -16.23 33.48
CA TYR A 83 -14.76 -15.75 32.15
C TYR A 83 -14.71 -14.24 32.02
N ILE A 84 -15.14 -13.50 33.04
CA ILE A 84 -15.04 -12.03 33.05
C ILE A 84 -13.60 -11.59 33.00
N LEU A 85 -12.70 -12.25 33.75
CA LEU A 85 -11.27 -11.93 33.76
C LEU A 85 -10.61 -12.19 32.41
N VAL A 86 -10.93 -13.33 31.78
CA VAL A 86 -10.48 -13.67 30.42
C VAL A 86 -11.00 -12.66 29.40
N LEU A 87 -12.27 -12.25 29.52
CA LEU A 87 -12.88 -11.25 28.64
C LEU A 87 -12.20 -9.89 28.78
N VAL A 88 -11.95 -9.43 30.00
CA VAL A 88 -11.22 -8.16 30.25
C VAL A 88 -9.79 -8.24 29.69
N PHE A 89 -9.09 -9.36 29.93
CA PHE A 89 -7.75 -9.59 29.40
C PHE A 89 -7.73 -9.61 27.87
N SER A 90 -8.74 -10.22 27.25
CA SER A 90 -8.91 -10.23 25.78
C SER A 90 -9.17 -8.83 25.21
N LEU A 91 -10.01 -8.02 25.89
CA LEU A 91 -10.26 -6.64 25.48
C LEU A 91 -9.00 -5.78 25.56
N VAL A 92 -8.20 -5.94 26.63
CA VAL A 92 -6.90 -5.25 26.77
C VAL A 92 -5.91 -5.75 25.71
N GLY A 93 -5.90 -7.03 25.39
CA GLY A 93 -5.09 -7.58 24.28
C GLY A 93 -5.48 -7.00 22.93
N LEU A 94 -6.77 -6.81 22.66
CA LEU A 94 -7.28 -6.26 21.42
C LEU A 94 -6.78 -4.82 21.16
N THR A 95 -6.66 -4.00 22.21
CA THR A 95 -6.16 -2.61 22.08
C THR A 95 -4.66 -2.53 21.78
N ARG A 96 -3.93 -3.63 21.99
CA ARG A 96 -2.49 -3.72 21.71
C ARG A 96 -2.17 -4.45 20.42
N LEU A 97 -3.18 -4.92 19.71
CA LEU A 97 -3.00 -5.61 18.44
C LEU A 97 -2.57 -4.58 17.37
N ARG A 98 -1.34 -4.70 16.91
CA ARG A 98 -0.89 -4.03 15.68
C ARG A 98 -1.12 -4.99 14.53
N VAL A 99 -1.89 -4.55 13.55
CA VAL A 99 -2.10 -5.32 12.33
C VAL A 99 -1.05 -4.84 11.34
N GLU A 100 0.05 -5.56 11.26
CA GLU A 100 1.04 -5.40 10.19
C GLU A 100 0.88 -6.56 9.22
N ASN A 101 0.73 -6.22 7.95
CA ASN A 101 0.51 -7.18 6.90
C ASN A 101 1.71 -7.14 5.95
N SER A 102 2.82 -7.79 6.36
CA SER A 102 3.97 -8.00 5.48
C SER A 102 3.65 -9.12 4.51
N PHE A 103 3.76 -8.85 3.21
CA PHE A 103 3.51 -9.85 2.17
C PHE A 103 4.60 -10.92 2.14
N ILE A 104 5.83 -10.57 2.51
CA ILE A 104 6.98 -11.49 2.55
C ILE A 104 6.76 -12.56 3.61
N ASP A 105 6.16 -12.22 4.75
CA ASP A 105 5.96 -13.13 5.89
C ASP A 105 4.87 -14.20 5.66
N TYR A 106 4.10 -14.10 4.58
CA TYR A 106 3.20 -15.18 4.18
C TYR A 106 3.94 -16.43 3.70
N PHE A 107 5.20 -16.28 3.30
CA PHE A 107 6.01 -17.38 2.80
C PHE A 107 6.94 -17.91 3.89
N ARG A 108 7.13 -19.22 3.91
CA ARG A 108 8.07 -19.83 4.83
C ARG A 108 9.50 -19.42 4.43
N GLN A 109 10.35 -19.01 5.38
CA GLN A 109 11.72 -18.52 5.17
C GLN A 109 12.61 -19.47 4.35
N SER A 110 12.30 -20.78 4.36
CA SER A 110 13.05 -21.79 3.60
C SER A 110 12.66 -21.88 2.12
N THR A 111 11.66 -21.12 1.65
CA THR A 111 11.22 -21.14 0.26
C THR A 111 12.06 -20.22 -0.61
N GLU A 112 12.29 -20.60 -1.87
CA GLU A 112 13.00 -19.78 -2.85
C GLU A 112 12.29 -18.43 -3.06
N ILE A 113 10.95 -18.40 -2.96
CA ILE A 113 10.15 -17.19 -3.08
C ILE A 113 10.49 -16.20 -1.96
N TYR A 114 10.53 -16.67 -0.69
CA TYR A 114 10.91 -15.82 0.43
C TYR A 114 12.32 -15.26 0.27
N GLN A 115 13.28 -16.12 -0.08
CA GLN A 115 14.68 -15.72 -0.27
C GLN A 115 14.84 -14.73 -1.43
N GLY A 116 14.12 -14.95 -2.53
CA GLY A 116 14.10 -14.03 -3.66
C GLY A 116 13.49 -12.67 -3.28
N MET A 117 12.33 -12.66 -2.61
CA MET A 117 11.68 -11.43 -2.19
C MET A 117 12.51 -10.66 -1.14
N SER A 118 13.10 -11.36 -0.18
CA SER A 118 13.98 -10.75 0.81
C SER A 118 15.23 -10.14 0.17
N LEU A 119 15.78 -10.79 -0.85
CA LEU A 119 16.91 -10.25 -1.62
C LEU A 119 16.50 -9.00 -2.41
N PHE A 120 15.30 -9.00 -3.00
CA PHE A 120 14.74 -7.82 -3.67
C PHE A 120 14.54 -6.66 -2.70
N ASP A 121 14.00 -6.95 -1.53
CA ASP A 121 13.75 -5.96 -0.49
C ASP A 121 15.06 -5.29 -0.04
N ASP A 122 16.10 -6.08 0.24
CA ASP A 122 17.40 -5.61 0.71
C ASP A 122 18.23 -4.93 -0.39
N LYS A 123 18.24 -5.47 -1.63
CA LYS A 123 19.17 -5.02 -2.68
C LYS A 123 18.55 -4.04 -3.68
N LEU A 124 17.24 -4.09 -3.88
CA LEU A 124 16.55 -3.27 -4.88
C LEU A 124 15.67 -2.17 -4.24
N GLY A 125 15.79 -1.99 -2.92
CA GLY A 125 15.17 -0.91 -2.18
C GLY A 125 13.68 -1.08 -1.93
N GLY A 126 13.25 -2.31 -1.64
CA GLY A 126 11.88 -2.59 -1.25
C GLY A 126 11.07 -3.38 -2.27
N THR A 127 10.14 -4.16 -1.76
CA THR A 127 9.20 -4.97 -2.55
C THR A 127 7.86 -4.28 -2.77
N LEU A 128 7.45 -3.40 -1.88
CA LEU A 128 6.25 -2.59 -1.99
C LEU A 128 6.57 -1.25 -2.61
N SER A 129 5.66 -0.75 -3.44
CA SER A 129 5.74 0.60 -3.98
C SER A 129 4.40 1.32 -3.81
N PHE A 130 4.46 2.62 -3.60
CA PHE A 130 3.33 3.52 -3.70
C PHE A 130 3.74 4.78 -4.47
N ASP A 131 2.74 5.46 -5.00
CA ASP A 131 2.96 6.69 -5.75
C ASP A 131 2.56 7.90 -4.91
N VAL A 132 3.44 8.88 -4.84
CA VAL A 132 3.16 10.21 -4.33
C VAL A 132 2.94 11.10 -5.53
N VAL A 133 1.75 11.67 -5.64
CA VAL A 133 1.41 12.64 -6.70
C VAL A 133 1.33 14.00 -6.04
N VAL A 134 2.06 14.94 -6.59
CA VAL A 134 2.17 16.31 -6.08
C VAL A 134 1.69 17.26 -7.16
N ASP A 135 0.71 18.09 -6.82
CA ASP A 135 0.30 19.20 -7.66
C ASP A 135 1.23 20.39 -7.40
N LEU A 136 1.94 20.82 -8.43
CA LEU A 136 2.74 22.02 -8.31
C LEU A 136 1.84 23.25 -8.35
N PRO A 137 2.11 24.29 -7.54
CA PRO A 137 1.39 25.53 -7.64
C PRO A 137 1.58 26.11 -9.05
N ASP A 138 0.49 26.54 -9.65
CA ASP A 138 0.58 27.37 -10.84
C ASP A 138 1.33 28.63 -10.43
N THR A 139 2.53 28.78 -10.87
CA THR A 139 3.26 30.03 -10.74
C THR A 139 2.53 31.06 -11.61
N GLU A 140 1.51 31.72 -11.02
CA GLU A 140 0.89 32.92 -11.61
C GLU A 140 1.87 34.10 -11.69
N ASP A 141 3.01 33.99 -11.02
CA ASP A 141 4.16 34.81 -11.31
C ASP A 141 4.76 34.35 -12.64
N GLY A 142 3.95 34.56 -13.66
CA GLY A 142 4.39 34.46 -15.01
C GLY A 142 5.72 35.18 -15.09
N PHE A 143 6.65 34.56 -15.72
CA PHE A 143 7.67 35.24 -16.48
C PHE A 143 6.94 36.12 -17.52
N ASP A 144 6.23 37.14 -16.97
CA ASP A 144 5.80 38.35 -17.68
C ASP A 144 7.00 39.31 -17.83
N GLY A 145 8.18 38.73 -17.84
CA GLY A 145 9.41 39.35 -18.28
C GLY A 145 9.45 39.23 -19.80
N GLY A 146 8.73 40.13 -20.44
CA GLY A 146 8.82 40.34 -21.87
C GLY A 146 10.27 40.26 -22.33
N PHE A 147 10.57 39.18 -23.04
CA PHE A 147 11.71 39.16 -23.95
C PHE A 147 11.42 40.02 -25.19
N GLU A 148 10.39 40.88 -25.12
CA GLU A 148 10.02 41.68 -26.30
C GLU A 148 10.83 42.95 -26.50
N ASP A 149 11.59 43.48 -25.51
CA ASP A 149 12.16 44.80 -25.70
C ASP A 149 13.65 45.03 -25.35
N ASP A 150 14.43 44.05 -24.84
CA ASP A 150 15.83 44.32 -24.50
C ASP A 150 16.88 43.49 -25.29
N PHE A 151 16.49 42.75 -26.30
CA PHE A 151 17.42 42.09 -27.24
C PHE A 151 17.54 42.83 -28.60
N GLY A 152 17.17 44.09 -28.61
CA GLY A 152 17.39 44.97 -29.77
C GLY A 152 18.85 45.43 -29.87
N GLY A 153 19.77 44.54 -30.25
CA GLY A 153 21.16 45.01 -30.41
C GLY A 153 22.22 44.02 -30.88
N PHE A 154 21.87 42.85 -31.32
CA PHE A 154 22.82 41.94 -31.99
C PHE A 154 22.31 41.54 -33.37
N ASP A 155 22.31 42.53 -34.27
CA ASP A 155 22.14 42.31 -35.70
C ASP A 155 23.54 42.08 -36.30
N ASP A 156 24.10 40.87 -36.08
CA ASP A 156 25.14 40.31 -36.94
C ASP A 156 25.44 38.84 -36.55
N GLY A 157 24.90 37.89 -37.29
CA GLY A 157 25.52 36.56 -37.43
C GLY A 157 24.89 35.36 -36.74
N PHE A 158 23.66 35.45 -36.19
CA PHE A 158 22.98 34.30 -35.64
C PHE A 158 21.65 33.99 -36.37
N GLU A 159 21.72 33.80 -37.69
CA GLU A 159 20.55 33.41 -38.51
C GLU A 159 20.05 31.98 -38.27
N ASP A 160 20.66 31.21 -37.35
CA ASP A 160 20.33 29.80 -37.16
C ASP A 160 19.73 29.47 -35.77
N PHE A 161 19.33 30.46 -34.98
CA PHE A 161 18.65 30.28 -33.67
C PHE A 161 17.22 30.78 -33.64
N SER A 162 16.57 30.97 -34.79
CA SER A 162 15.14 31.32 -34.84
C SER A 162 14.19 30.13 -34.61
N ASP A 163 14.70 28.91 -34.40
CA ASP A 163 13.95 27.78 -33.89
C ASP A 163 14.07 27.76 -32.35
N GLY A 164 13.53 28.78 -31.70
CA GLY A 164 13.15 28.69 -30.29
C GLY A 164 12.21 27.47 -30.10
N PRO A 165 12.16 26.87 -28.92
CA PRO A 165 11.30 25.70 -28.70
C PRO A 165 9.87 26.06 -29.10
N THR A 166 9.39 25.46 -30.19
CA THR A 166 8.03 25.59 -30.69
C THR A 166 7.04 24.89 -29.76
N ASP A 167 7.53 24.23 -28.72
CA ASP A 167 6.75 23.50 -27.74
C ASP A 167 6.64 24.35 -26.47
N ASN A 168 5.45 24.91 -26.21
CA ASN A 168 5.15 25.66 -24.99
C ASN A 168 5.46 24.86 -23.71
N ASN A 169 5.51 23.54 -23.79
CA ASN A 169 5.83 22.65 -22.67
C ASN A 169 7.29 22.79 -22.19
N ALA A 170 8.18 23.30 -23.02
CA ALA A 170 9.58 23.56 -22.64
C ALA A 170 9.70 24.62 -21.52
N TYR A 171 8.76 25.57 -21.47
CA TYR A 171 8.75 26.63 -20.45
C TYR A 171 8.29 26.15 -19.07
N TRP A 172 7.81 24.90 -18.96
CA TRP A 172 7.50 24.29 -17.67
C TRP A 172 8.74 24.10 -16.79
N PHE A 173 9.92 23.93 -17.40
CA PHE A 173 11.19 23.64 -16.73
C PHE A 173 11.85 24.91 -16.18
N THR A 174 11.26 25.52 -15.16
CA THR A 174 11.84 26.66 -14.46
C THR A 174 12.79 26.23 -13.34
N ALA A 175 13.81 27.04 -13.03
CA ALA A 175 14.74 26.72 -11.95
C ALA A 175 14.05 26.49 -10.61
N PRO A 176 13.07 27.31 -10.15
CA PRO A 176 12.37 27.06 -8.89
C PRO A 176 11.61 25.72 -8.87
N LYS A 177 10.95 25.36 -9.99
CA LYS A 177 10.26 24.05 -10.08
C LYS A 177 11.25 22.89 -10.00
N MET A 178 12.40 23.00 -10.67
CA MET A 178 13.44 21.96 -10.65
C MET A 178 14.01 21.78 -9.25
N ASP A 179 14.23 22.88 -8.51
CA ASP A 179 14.69 22.84 -7.13
C ASP A 179 13.64 22.20 -6.21
N GLN A 180 12.36 22.51 -6.41
CA GLN A 180 11.27 21.89 -5.67
C GLN A 180 11.16 20.37 -5.95
N VAL A 181 11.23 19.97 -7.23
CA VAL A 181 11.24 18.55 -7.63
C VAL A 181 12.38 17.80 -6.95
N LYS A 182 13.54 18.40 -6.88
CA LYS A 182 14.74 17.83 -6.27
C LYS A 182 14.60 17.77 -4.75
N ALA A 183 14.08 18.81 -4.10
CA ALA A 183 13.88 18.85 -2.65
C ALA A 183 12.90 17.76 -2.18
N ILE A 184 11.78 17.58 -2.88
CA ILE A 184 10.82 16.53 -2.60
C ILE A 184 11.46 15.14 -2.80
N HIS A 185 12.23 14.95 -3.87
CA HIS A 185 12.93 13.70 -4.11
C HIS A 185 13.92 13.37 -2.97
N GLU A 186 14.73 14.34 -2.56
CA GLU A 186 15.70 14.17 -1.46
C GLU A 186 15.01 13.91 -0.12
N PHE A 187 13.90 14.56 0.14
CA PHE A 187 13.08 14.31 1.33
C PHE A 187 12.56 12.85 1.35
N LEU A 188 12.02 12.37 0.24
CA LEU A 188 11.51 11.00 0.14
C LEU A 188 12.61 9.95 0.19
N ASP A 189 13.79 10.21 -0.39
CA ASP A 189 14.93 9.29 -0.41
C ASP A 189 15.69 9.26 0.93
N ALA A 190 15.55 10.30 1.75
CA ALA A 190 16.19 10.39 3.06
C ALA A 190 15.47 9.60 4.17
N ASP A 191 14.23 9.18 3.97
CA ASP A 191 13.49 8.42 4.99
C ASP A 191 14.05 6.99 5.11
N PRO A 192 14.38 6.50 6.32
CA PRO A 192 15.01 5.19 6.50
C PRO A 192 14.09 4.00 6.15
N GLN A 193 12.78 4.21 6.04
CA GLN A 193 11.82 3.17 5.66
C GLN A 193 11.54 3.15 4.15
N THR A 194 11.97 4.20 3.43
CA THR A 194 11.96 4.22 1.97
C THR A 194 13.27 3.64 1.45
N GLY A 195 13.19 2.81 0.45
CA GLY A 195 14.39 2.16 -0.09
C GLY A 195 14.88 2.81 -1.35
N LYS A 196 14.02 3.08 -2.32
CA LYS A 196 14.38 3.74 -3.57
C LYS A 196 13.23 4.59 -4.10
N VAL A 197 13.54 5.82 -4.45
CA VAL A 197 12.59 6.74 -5.05
C VAL A 197 12.90 6.90 -6.54
N LEU A 198 11.93 6.55 -7.37
CA LEU A 198 11.98 6.77 -8.81
C LEU A 198 11.13 7.99 -9.14
N SER A 199 11.76 9.03 -9.64
CA SER A 199 11.11 10.29 -9.96
C SER A 199 11.91 11.09 -10.98
N PHE A 200 11.34 12.16 -11.46
CA PHE A 200 12.08 13.11 -12.28
C PHE A 200 13.25 13.75 -11.51
N GLY A 201 13.15 13.90 -10.19
CA GLY A 201 14.26 14.35 -9.33
C GLY A 201 15.52 13.49 -9.45
N ALA A 202 15.37 12.16 -9.59
CA ALA A 202 16.50 11.27 -9.84
C ALA A 202 17.16 11.54 -11.20
N VAL A 203 16.37 11.88 -12.22
CA VAL A 203 16.90 12.26 -13.55
C VAL A 203 17.68 13.56 -13.47
N ILE A 204 17.16 14.56 -12.72
CA ILE A 204 17.85 15.82 -12.47
C ILE A 204 19.20 15.58 -11.81
N GLN A 205 19.23 14.82 -10.73
CA GLN A 205 20.47 14.50 -10.01
C GLN A 205 21.49 13.78 -10.90
N LEU A 206 21.03 12.87 -11.76
CA LEU A 206 21.90 12.19 -12.71
C LEU A 206 22.48 13.16 -13.74
N ALA A 207 21.65 14.07 -14.27
CA ALA A 207 22.07 15.08 -15.22
C ALA A 207 23.08 16.06 -14.60
N GLU A 208 22.86 16.51 -13.36
CA GLU A 208 23.83 17.32 -12.62
C GLU A 208 25.16 16.61 -12.38
N LYS A 209 25.15 15.31 -12.05
CA LYS A 209 26.37 14.51 -11.92
C LYS A 209 27.15 14.44 -13.23
N LEU A 210 26.46 14.33 -14.36
CA LEU A 210 27.09 14.36 -15.68
C LEU A 210 27.61 15.76 -16.04
N ASN A 211 27.01 16.83 -15.50
CA ASN A 211 27.44 18.21 -15.64
C ASN A 211 28.45 18.64 -14.57
N ALA A 212 29.34 17.74 -14.17
CA ALA A 212 30.37 18.01 -13.15
C ALA A 212 29.83 18.50 -11.79
N ASN A 213 28.66 18.01 -11.38
CA ASN A 213 27.91 18.43 -10.19
C ASN A 213 27.51 19.91 -10.16
N GLN A 214 27.39 20.53 -11.32
CA GLN A 214 26.84 21.88 -11.42
C GLN A 214 25.35 21.83 -11.70
N PRO A 215 24.55 22.69 -11.06
CA PRO A 215 23.12 22.78 -11.33
C PRO A 215 22.88 23.13 -12.79
N ILE A 216 21.85 22.57 -13.35
CA ILE A 216 21.44 22.82 -14.74
C ILE A 216 20.42 23.95 -14.73
N ASP A 217 20.70 25.01 -15.43
CA ASP A 217 19.82 26.16 -15.57
C ASP A 217 18.51 25.79 -16.29
N GLY A 218 17.41 26.48 -15.95
CA GLY A 218 16.10 26.25 -16.54
C GLY A 218 16.09 26.38 -18.07
N LEU A 219 16.85 27.34 -18.62
CA LEU A 219 16.99 27.46 -20.06
C LEU A 219 17.64 26.23 -20.71
N LEU A 220 18.65 25.66 -20.05
CA LEU A 220 19.30 24.44 -20.53
C LEU A 220 18.37 23.25 -20.44
N TRP A 221 17.51 23.17 -19.40
CA TRP A 221 16.46 22.15 -19.29
C TRP A 221 15.45 22.28 -20.44
N ALA A 222 14.96 23.46 -20.73
CA ALA A 222 14.06 23.72 -21.86
C ALA A 222 14.66 23.30 -23.21
N LEU A 223 15.96 23.60 -23.40
CA LEU A 223 16.67 23.17 -24.58
C LEU A 223 16.86 21.65 -24.64
N LEU A 224 17.23 21.02 -23.55
CA LEU A 224 17.33 19.57 -23.46
C LEU A 224 16.01 18.91 -23.77
N TYR A 225 14.90 19.40 -23.18
CA TYR A 225 13.55 18.88 -23.43
C TYR A 225 13.18 18.92 -24.92
N SER A 226 13.49 20.04 -25.62
CA SER A 226 13.21 20.18 -27.04
C SER A 226 14.06 19.27 -27.93
N ARG A 227 15.24 18.84 -27.46
CA ARG A 227 16.18 17.98 -28.20
C ARG A 227 16.05 16.47 -27.85
N ILE A 228 15.34 16.11 -26.80
CA ILE A 228 15.11 14.72 -26.42
C ILE A 228 14.15 14.08 -27.42
N PRO A 229 14.48 12.92 -28.01
CA PRO A 229 13.56 12.16 -28.86
C PRO A 229 12.28 11.78 -28.12
N GLU A 230 11.13 11.79 -28.80
CA GLU A 230 9.83 11.47 -28.20
C GLU A 230 9.82 10.11 -27.48
N THR A 231 10.48 9.09 -28.01
CA THR A 231 10.60 7.77 -27.40
C THR A 231 11.28 7.80 -26.01
N LEU A 232 12.21 8.74 -25.82
CA LEU A 232 12.87 8.95 -24.53
C LEU A 232 11.98 9.77 -23.58
N LYS A 233 11.26 10.78 -24.08
CA LYS A 233 10.27 11.53 -23.28
C LYS A 233 9.21 10.58 -22.73
N GLU A 234 8.64 9.71 -23.55
CA GLU A 234 7.66 8.69 -23.14
C GLU A 234 8.19 7.73 -22.07
N THR A 235 9.47 7.39 -22.09
CA THR A 235 10.05 6.40 -21.19
C THR A 235 10.58 7.04 -19.90
N VAL A 236 11.17 8.23 -19.95
CA VAL A 236 11.94 8.80 -18.85
C VAL A 236 11.23 9.98 -18.18
N LEU A 237 10.42 10.72 -18.92
CA LEU A 237 9.77 11.94 -18.43
C LEU A 237 8.29 11.72 -18.14
N ASN A 238 7.53 11.31 -19.14
CA ASN A 238 6.07 11.19 -19.04
C ASN A 238 5.56 10.28 -17.90
N PRO A 239 6.29 9.24 -17.45
CA PRO A 239 5.86 8.45 -16.28
C PRO A 239 5.90 9.24 -14.97
N PHE A 240 6.67 10.33 -14.90
CA PHE A 240 6.93 11.09 -13.68
C PHE A 240 6.41 12.52 -13.70
N VAL A 241 6.16 13.08 -14.88
CA VAL A 241 5.75 14.47 -15.06
C VAL A 241 4.56 14.54 -16.00
N SER A 242 3.47 15.13 -15.53
CA SER A 242 2.36 15.58 -16.37
C SER A 242 2.42 17.10 -16.50
N ILE A 243 2.89 17.58 -17.64
CA ILE A 243 3.03 19.02 -17.89
C ILE A 243 1.66 19.68 -18.01
N GLU A 244 0.69 19.00 -18.64
CA GLU A 244 -0.67 19.49 -18.86
C GLU A 244 -1.43 19.71 -17.55
N GLU A 245 -1.27 18.77 -16.60
CA GLU A 245 -1.94 18.81 -15.29
C GLU A 245 -1.07 19.46 -14.20
N ASN A 246 0.14 19.92 -14.55
CA ASN A 246 1.14 20.47 -13.61
C ASN A 246 1.42 19.54 -12.41
N GLN A 247 1.48 18.23 -12.67
CA GLN A 247 1.61 17.19 -11.66
C GLN A 247 2.94 16.46 -11.75
N LEU A 248 3.44 16.06 -10.57
CA LEU A 248 4.63 15.23 -10.43
C LEU A 248 4.26 13.91 -9.77
N ARG A 249 4.85 12.83 -10.26
CA ARG A 249 4.72 11.50 -9.70
C ARG A 249 6.06 11.01 -9.18
N TYR A 250 6.08 10.61 -7.92
CA TYR A 250 7.21 9.95 -7.27
C TYR A 250 6.80 8.52 -6.97
N ASN A 251 7.47 7.55 -7.56
CA ASN A 251 7.26 6.14 -7.22
C ASN A 251 8.25 5.77 -6.11
N VAL A 252 7.72 5.61 -4.91
CA VAL A 252 8.49 5.34 -3.70
C VAL A 252 8.41 3.86 -3.37
N ARG A 253 9.55 3.21 -3.25
CA ARG A 253 9.64 1.84 -2.76
C ARG A 253 9.83 1.84 -1.26
N VAL A 254 9.20 0.88 -0.58
CA VAL A 254 9.26 0.71 0.86
C VAL A 254 9.99 -0.59 1.17
N ILE A 255 10.93 -0.52 2.10
CA ILE A 255 11.63 -1.67 2.63
C ILE A 255 10.68 -2.39 3.59
N GLU A 256 10.09 -3.50 3.13
CA GLU A 256 9.09 -4.24 3.89
C GLU A 256 9.69 -4.96 5.10
N SER A 257 10.96 -5.29 5.04
CA SER A 257 11.73 -5.91 6.13
C SER A 257 12.27 -4.91 7.15
N ALA A 258 11.99 -3.59 7.00
CA ALA A 258 12.44 -2.59 7.96
C ALA A 258 11.80 -2.82 9.33
N GLU A 259 12.65 -2.83 10.38
CA GLU A 259 12.18 -2.93 11.75
C GLU A 259 11.26 -1.73 12.07
N ASP A 260 10.12 -2.00 12.71
CA ASP A 260 9.11 -0.98 13.09
C ASP A 260 8.41 -0.26 11.92
N LEU A 261 8.29 -0.88 10.74
CA LEU A 261 7.54 -0.30 9.64
C LEU A 261 6.06 -0.12 10.02
N ASN A 262 5.63 1.12 10.19
CA ASN A 262 4.23 1.48 10.34
C ASN A 262 3.78 2.25 9.10
N ARG A 263 3.10 1.55 8.17
CA ARG A 263 2.69 2.13 6.87
C ARG A 263 1.83 3.38 7.03
N ASN A 264 0.91 3.39 7.98
CA ASN A 264 0.03 4.55 8.18
C ASN A 264 0.81 5.77 8.72
N GLU A 265 1.82 5.53 9.54
CA GLU A 265 2.68 6.59 10.07
C GLU A 265 3.64 7.11 9.00
N LEU A 266 4.20 6.20 8.19
CA LEU A 266 5.03 6.55 7.04
C LEU A 266 4.25 7.42 6.05
N LEU A 267 3.05 7.00 5.64
CA LEU A 267 2.22 7.76 4.71
C LEU A 267 1.88 9.15 5.25
N ARG A 268 1.48 9.24 6.52
CA ARG A 268 1.17 10.53 7.16
C ARG A 268 2.39 11.44 7.27
N ARG A 269 3.57 10.89 7.56
CA ARG A 269 4.82 11.66 7.62
C ARG A 269 5.21 12.19 6.26
N ILE A 270 5.06 11.36 5.21
CA ILE A 270 5.32 11.77 3.83
C ILE A 270 4.32 12.84 3.39
N GLU A 271 3.02 12.65 3.64
CA GLU A 271 1.97 13.62 3.32
C GLU A 271 2.28 14.99 3.95
N THR A 272 2.53 15.02 5.26
CA THR A 272 2.85 16.27 5.97
C THR A 272 4.15 16.92 5.46
N GLY A 273 5.18 16.12 5.19
CA GLY A 273 6.48 16.67 4.78
C GLY A 273 6.55 17.10 3.31
N VAL A 274 5.61 16.67 2.47
CA VAL A 274 5.49 17.14 1.09
C VAL A 274 4.64 18.43 1.01
N GLU A 275 3.74 18.65 1.98
CA GLU A 275 2.91 19.86 2.08
C GLU A 275 3.67 21.06 2.69
N GLU A 276 4.77 20.83 3.44
CA GLU A 276 5.65 21.88 4.00
C GLU A 276 6.69 22.37 2.98
#